data_af572d1e8f519dd6c041b69534c3b957
#
_entry.id   af572d1e8f519dd6c041b69534c3b957
#
_cell.length_a   1.000
_cell.length_b   1.000
_cell.length_c   1.000
_cell.angle_alpha   90.00
_cell.angle_beta   90.00
_cell.angle_gamma   90.00
#
_symmetry.space_group_name_H-M   'P 1'
#
loop_
_entity.id
_entity.type
_entity.pdbx_description
1 polymer ?
#
loop_
_entity_poly.entity_id
_entity_poly.type
_entity_poly.pdbx_seq_one_letter_code
_entity_poly.pdbx_strand_id
1 'polypeptide(L)'
;MKKIIVTSLLIALLIPSAPVQAATKSLNTKGNKVSCKNIKTKYASEVMLRWSNGLASDEDVFKEIDLNIDMLAEKQKPTTGKIKKTIDSWITAEKNTKIALTSKNVEAITAAMNLKILSIANFDKMCKSITK
;
A
#
# COMPACT_ATOMS: atom_id res chain seq x y z
N MET A 1 -23.63 28.66 -12.82
CA MET A 1 -22.99 28.50 -11.52
C MET A 1 -22.16 27.21 -11.48
N LYS A 2 -20.90 27.31 -11.25
CA LYS A 2 -19.95 26.20 -11.00
C LYS A 2 -19.72 25.24 -12.17
N LYS A 3 -19.17 25.76 -13.20
CA LYS A 3 -18.45 25.00 -14.22
C LYS A 3 -16.98 24.93 -13.79
N ILE A 4 -16.70 24.09 -12.85
CA ILE A 4 -15.33 23.84 -12.43
C ILE A 4 -15.20 22.34 -12.38
N ILE A 5 -14.11 21.85 -12.92
CA ILE A 5 -13.63 20.50 -12.77
C ILE A 5 -13.89 19.59 -13.97
N VAL A 6 -13.39 19.99 -15.11
CA VAL A 6 -13.09 18.99 -16.14
C VAL A 6 -11.65 19.12 -16.62
N THR A 7 -10.95 20.16 -16.19
CA THR A 7 -9.59 20.45 -16.69
C THR A 7 -8.47 19.68 -15.96
N SER A 8 -8.75 19.13 -14.78
CA SER A 8 -7.69 18.45 -14.02
C SER A 8 -7.43 17.00 -14.43
N LEU A 9 -8.40 16.36 -15.08
CA LEU A 9 -8.24 14.96 -15.51
C LEU A 9 -7.46 14.80 -16.82
N LEU A 10 -7.45 15.82 -17.65
CA LEU A 10 -6.77 15.77 -18.95
C LEU A 10 -5.25 15.94 -18.86
N ILE A 11 -4.76 16.54 -17.79
CA ILE A 11 -3.32 16.75 -17.60
C ILE A 11 -2.60 15.45 -17.22
N ALA A 12 -3.30 14.54 -16.54
CA ALA A 12 -2.74 13.24 -16.15
C ALA A 12 -2.47 12.31 -17.36
N LEU A 13 -3.15 12.54 -18.49
CA LEU A 13 -2.99 11.74 -19.70
C LEU A 13 -1.83 12.20 -20.59
N LEU A 14 -1.25 13.36 -20.30
CA LEU A 14 -0.15 13.94 -21.06
C LEU A 14 1.22 13.71 -20.44
N ILE A 15 1.31 12.98 -19.33
CA ILE A 15 2.58 12.60 -18.74
C ILE A 15 3.17 11.48 -19.59
N PRO A 16 4.31 11.69 -20.26
CA PRO A 16 4.94 10.64 -21.03
C PRO A 16 5.31 9.48 -20.08
N SER A 17 4.77 8.31 -20.34
CA SER A 17 5.15 7.11 -19.63
C SER A 17 6.65 6.85 -19.83
N ALA A 18 7.40 6.67 -18.74
CA ALA A 18 8.78 6.28 -18.80
C ALA A 18 8.93 4.97 -19.61
N PRO A 19 9.99 4.78 -20.39
CA PRO A 19 10.22 3.54 -21.12
C PRO A 19 10.16 2.35 -20.18
N VAL A 20 9.39 1.32 -20.54
CA VAL A 20 9.20 0.10 -19.74
C VAL A 20 10.53 -0.56 -19.36
N GLN A 21 11.53 -0.51 -20.23
CA GLN A 21 12.86 -1.07 -19.97
C GLN A 21 13.64 -0.34 -18.86
N ALA A 22 13.56 0.98 -18.78
CA ALA A 22 14.17 1.76 -17.71
C ALA A 22 13.50 1.50 -16.37
N ALA A 23 12.16 1.35 -16.34
CA ALA A 23 11.40 1.00 -15.16
C ALA A 23 11.76 -0.40 -14.62
N THR A 24 11.98 -1.38 -15.50
CA THR A 24 12.36 -2.76 -15.14
C THR A 24 13.77 -2.81 -14.57
N LYS A 25 14.73 -2.08 -15.15
CA LYS A 25 16.10 -1.99 -14.62
C LYS A 25 16.14 -1.36 -13.24
N SER A 26 15.36 -0.29 -12.99
CA SER A 26 15.31 0.38 -11.69
C SER A 26 14.67 -0.46 -10.59
N LEU A 27 13.81 -1.43 -10.92
CA LEU A 27 13.22 -2.36 -9.98
C LEU A 27 14.18 -3.45 -9.51
N ASN A 28 15.16 -3.83 -10.34
CA ASN A 28 15.98 -5.03 -10.15
C ASN A 28 17.22 -4.77 -9.29
N THR A 29 17.09 -4.06 -8.17
CA THR A 29 18.17 -3.86 -7.21
C THR A 29 18.23 -5.01 -6.21
N LYS A 30 19.44 -5.22 -5.61
CA LYS A 30 19.61 -6.21 -4.54
C LYS A 30 18.66 -5.97 -3.37
N GLY A 31 18.51 -4.70 -2.95
CA GLY A 31 17.62 -4.32 -1.86
C GLY A 31 16.17 -4.61 -2.15
N ASN A 32 15.71 -4.32 -3.37
CA ASN A 32 14.35 -4.61 -3.80
C ASN A 32 14.08 -6.13 -3.80
N LYS A 33 15.02 -6.92 -4.31
CA LYS A 33 14.93 -8.39 -4.29
C LYS A 33 14.81 -8.95 -2.88
N VAL A 34 15.60 -8.43 -1.95
CA VAL A 34 15.57 -8.85 -0.53
C VAL A 34 14.19 -8.52 0.08
N SER A 35 13.68 -7.31 -0.15
CA SER A 35 12.38 -6.92 0.39
C SER A 35 11.24 -7.72 -0.23
N CYS A 36 11.27 -7.96 -1.53
CA CYS A 36 10.29 -8.83 -2.20
C CYS A 36 10.25 -10.25 -1.64
N LYS A 37 11.40 -10.78 -1.26
CA LYS A 37 11.51 -12.11 -0.65
C LYS A 37 10.98 -12.13 0.79
N ASN A 38 11.21 -11.05 1.53
CA ASN A 38 10.97 -10.99 2.97
C ASN A 38 9.60 -10.42 3.36
N ILE A 39 8.96 -9.65 2.50
CA ILE A 39 7.61 -9.13 2.75
C ILE A 39 6.59 -10.11 2.15
N LYS A 40 5.84 -10.76 3.03
CA LYS A 40 4.73 -11.62 2.61
C LYS A 40 3.46 -10.79 2.49
N THR A 41 2.82 -10.86 1.33
CA THR A 41 1.57 -10.14 1.08
C THR A 41 0.38 -10.94 1.60
N LYS A 42 -0.41 -10.32 2.49
CA LYS A 42 -1.70 -10.83 2.93
C LYS A 42 -2.75 -9.76 2.68
N TYR A 43 -3.75 -10.08 1.88
CA TYR A 43 -4.85 -9.18 1.57
C TYR A 43 -5.90 -9.10 2.67
N ALA A 44 -6.13 -10.19 3.37
CA ALA A 44 -7.03 -10.25 4.50
C ALA A 44 -6.26 -10.58 5.78
N SER A 45 -6.42 -9.74 6.79
CA SER A 45 -5.91 -9.97 8.12
C SER A 45 -6.90 -10.84 8.89
N GLU A 46 -6.41 -11.85 9.59
CA GLU A 46 -7.22 -12.67 10.48
C GLU A 46 -7.85 -11.84 11.60
N VAL A 47 -7.09 -10.89 12.15
CA VAL A 47 -7.60 -9.99 13.20
C VAL A 47 -8.70 -9.08 12.66
N MET A 48 -8.56 -8.55 11.45
CA MET A 48 -9.61 -7.75 10.81
C MET A 48 -10.88 -8.55 10.55
N LEU A 49 -10.75 -9.81 10.12
CA LEU A 49 -11.89 -10.70 9.94
C LEU A 49 -12.59 -11.01 11.27
N ARG A 50 -11.83 -11.27 12.32
CA ARG A 50 -12.38 -11.46 13.66
C ARG A 50 -13.05 -10.21 14.18
N TRP A 51 -12.44 -9.05 13.96
CA TRP A 51 -13.01 -7.76 14.36
C TRP A 51 -14.36 -7.50 13.66
N SER A 52 -14.44 -7.73 12.34
CA SER A 52 -15.69 -7.57 11.59
C SER A 52 -16.82 -8.48 12.06
N ASN A 53 -16.48 -9.60 12.71
CA ASN A 53 -17.41 -10.54 13.32
C ASN A 53 -17.60 -10.32 14.83
N GLY A 54 -17.08 -9.23 15.38
CA GLY A 54 -17.19 -8.93 16.82
C GLY A 54 -16.33 -9.81 17.72
N LEU A 55 -15.35 -10.53 17.17
CA LEU A 55 -14.48 -11.47 17.87
C LEU A 55 -13.09 -10.90 18.22
N ALA A 56 -12.82 -9.67 17.84
CA ALA A 56 -11.60 -8.95 18.21
C ALA A 56 -11.94 -7.49 18.52
N SER A 57 -11.16 -6.86 19.40
CA SER A 57 -11.33 -5.46 19.77
C SER A 57 -10.66 -4.51 18.78
N ASP A 58 -11.01 -3.23 18.83
CA ASP A 58 -10.31 -2.16 18.11
C ASP A 58 -8.82 -2.14 18.49
N GLU A 59 -8.51 -2.37 19.76
CA GLU A 59 -7.13 -2.41 20.27
C GLU A 59 -6.31 -3.55 19.63
N ASP A 60 -6.91 -4.73 19.44
CA ASP A 60 -6.26 -5.84 18.74
C ASP A 60 -5.91 -5.47 17.29
N VAL A 61 -6.82 -4.78 16.62
CA VAL A 61 -6.59 -4.29 15.25
C VAL A 61 -5.51 -3.23 15.22
N PHE A 62 -5.53 -2.27 16.14
CA PHE A 62 -4.51 -1.22 16.21
C PHE A 62 -3.11 -1.79 16.46
N LYS A 63 -3.01 -2.77 17.34
CA LYS A 63 -1.75 -3.47 17.61
C LYS A 63 -1.20 -4.17 16.37
N GLU A 64 -2.06 -4.84 15.62
CA GLU A 64 -1.65 -5.48 14.36
C GLU A 64 -1.21 -4.44 13.32
N ILE A 65 -1.95 -3.35 13.18
CA ILE A 65 -1.58 -2.25 12.28
C ILE A 65 -0.20 -1.68 12.63
N ASP A 66 0.05 -1.42 13.89
CA ASP A 66 1.33 -0.90 14.35
C ASP A 66 2.49 -1.87 14.06
N LEU A 67 2.29 -3.16 14.30
CA LEU A 67 3.27 -4.19 13.94
C LEU A 67 3.53 -4.28 12.44
N ASN A 68 2.50 -4.13 11.63
CA ASN A 68 2.64 -4.09 10.17
C ASN A 68 3.41 -2.87 9.71
N ILE A 69 3.13 -1.70 10.27
CA ILE A 69 3.84 -0.45 9.96
C ILE A 69 5.33 -0.61 10.29
N ASP A 70 5.66 -1.11 11.48
CA ASP A 70 7.03 -1.31 11.91
C ASP A 70 7.78 -2.30 11.01
N MET A 71 7.13 -3.41 10.68
CA MET A 71 7.67 -4.41 9.77
C MET A 71 7.92 -3.83 8.36
N LEU A 72 6.95 -3.10 7.81
CA LEU A 72 7.08 -2.47 6.50
C LEU A 72 8.18 -1.42 6.49
N ALA A 73 8.27 -0.58 7.51
CA ALA A 73 9.31 0.44 7.65
C ALA A 73 10.70 -0.18 7.72
N GLU A 74 10.86 -1.28 8.44
CA GLU A 74 12.13 -2.01 8.53
C GLU A 74 12.51 -2.65 7.19
N LYS A 75 11.58 -3.36 6.56
CA LYS A 75 11.80 -4.04 5.29
C LYS A 75 11.95 -3.09 4.10
N GLN A 76 11.49 -1.86 4.24
CA GLN A 76 11.61 -0.83 3.21
C GLN A 76 13.03 -0.26 3.11
N LYS A 77 13.80 -0.26 4.21
CA LYS A 77 15.11 0.40 4.27
C LYS A 77 16.03 0.13 3.08
N PRO A 78 16.18 -1.12 2.61
CA PRO A 78 17.05 -1.41 1.48
C PRO A 78 16.41 -1.12 0.11
N THR A 79 15.15 -0.72 0.06
CA THR A 79 14.42 -0.53 -1.20
C THR A 79 14.65 0.84 -1.82
N THR A 80 14.45 0.93 -3.12
CA THR A 80 14.58 2.16 -3.91
C THR A 80 13.47 2.27 -4.95
N GLY A 81 13.29 3.48 -5.48
CA GLY A 81 12.41 3.73 -6.62
C GLY A 81 10.94 3.41 -6.37
N LYS A 82 10.30 2.80 -7.33
CA LYS A 82 8.85 2.51 -7.30
C LYS A 82 8.46 1.56 -6.19
N ILE A 83 9.30 0.58 -5.87
CA ILE A 83 9.03 -0.35 -4.76
C ILE A 83 8.98 0.39 -3.44
N LYS A 84 9.94 1.27 -3.18
CA LYS A 84 9.95 2.10 -1.99
C LYS A 84 8.67 2.95 -1.88
N LYS A 85 8.29 3.61 -2.95
CA LYS A 85 7.06 4.42 -3.00
C LYS A 85 5.79 3.59 -2.74
N THR A 86 5.76 2.38 -3.26
CA THR A 86 4.62 1.47 -3.04
C THR A 86 4.53 1.02 -1.59
N ILE A 87 5.66 0.73 -0.95
CA ILE A 87 5.68 0.41 0.49
C ILE A 87 5.28 1.64 1.31
N ASP A 88 5.71 2.85 0.93
CA ASP A 88 5.27 4.10 1.57
C ASP A 88 3.74 4.26 1.47
N SER A 89 3.16 3.99 0.32
CA SER A 89 1.70 4.02 0.12
C SER A 89 0.99 2.99 0.99
N TRP A 90 1.56 1.82 1.13
CA TRP A 90 1.02 0.77 2.01
C TRP A 90 1.08 1.20 3.48
N ILE A 91 2.20 1.73 3.95
CA ILE A 91 2.34 2.28 5.30
C ILE A 91 1.31 3.40 5.54
N THR A 92 1.13 4.28 4.57
CA THR A 92 0.13 5.35 4.64
C THR A 92 -1.28 4.77 4.74
N ALA A 93 -1.60 3.73 3.97
CA ALA A 93 -2.89 3.07 4.04
C ALA A 93 -3.14 2.42 5.42
N GLU A 94 -2.13 1.81 6.03
CA GLU A 94 -2.22 1.27 7.39
C GLU A 94 -2.52 2.38 8.42
N LYS A 95 -1.81 3.49 8.36
CA LYS A 95 -2.03 4.65 9.24
C LYS A 95 -3.44 5.23 9.06
N ASN A 96 -3.88 5.38 7.82
CA ASN A 96 -5.22 5.88 7.51
C ASN A 96 -6.31 4.93 8.00
N THR A 97 -6.09 3.62 7.93
CA THR A 97 -7.00 2.62 8.46
C THR A 97 -7.16 2.80 9.98
N LYS A 98 -6.06 2.99 10.70
CA LYS A 98 -6.10 3.23 12.15
C LYS A 98 -6.90 4.50 12.51
N ILE A 99 -6.66 5.59 11.79
CA ILE A 99 -7.38 6.86 11.98
C ILE A 99 -8.88 6.68 11.67
N ALA A 100 -9.21 6.03 10.57
CA ALA A 100 -10.58 5.79 10.15
C ALA A 100 -11.35 4.92 11.14
N LEU A 101 -10.73 3.87 11.66
CA LEU A 101 -11.31 3.03 12.71
C LEU A 101 -11.58 3.81 13.99
N THR A 102 -10.67 4.70 14.39
CA THR A 102 -10.84 5.57 15.55
C THR A 102 -12.02 6.52 15.39
N SER A 103 -12.20 7.09 14.20
CA SER A 103 -13.33 7.97 13.88
C SER A 103 -14.64 7.25 13.61
N LYS A 104 -14.61 5.93 13.48
CA LYS A 104 -15.77 5.08 13.13
C LYS A 104 -16.47 5.50 11.83
N ASN A 105 -15.74 6.10 10.91
CA ASN A 105 -16.25 6.55 9.62
C ASN A 105 -16.10 5.40 8.59
N VAL A 106 -17.22 4.80 8.21
CA VAL A 106 -17.25 3.66 7.29
C VAL A 106 -16.65 3.98 5.92
N GLU A 107 -16.93 5.18 5.39
CA GLU A 107 -16.38 5.60 4.10
C GLU A 107 -14.86 5.74 4.15
N ALA A 108 -14.35 6.34 5.22
CA ALA A 108 -12.91 6.47 5.44
C ALA A 108 -12.23 5.11 5.64
N ILE A 109 -12.86 4.19 6.36
CA ILE A 109 -12.36 2.81 6.53
C ILE A 109 -12.28 2.12 5.18
N THR A 110 -13.34 2.19 4.39
CA THR A 110 -13.39 1.58 3.06
C THR A 110 -12.33 2.16 2.14
N ALA A 111 -12.16 3.48 2.11
CA ALA A 111 -11.14 4.14 1.31
C ALA A 111 -9.72 3.72 1.71
N ALA A 112 -9.43 3.66 3.00
CA ALA A 112 -8.13 3.24 3.52
C ALA A 112 -7.83 1.77 3.19
N MET A 113 -8.81 0.89 3.33
CA MET A 113 -8.68 -0.52 2.98
C MET A 113 -8.47 -0.73 1.47
N ASN A 114 -9.17 0.02 0.63
CA ASN A 114 -8.97 -0.03 -0.82
C ASN A 114 -7.56 0.41 -1.20
N LEU A 115 -7.04 1.47 -0.59
CA LEU A 115 -5.66 1.91 -0.80
C LEU A 115 -4.66 0.83 -0.36
N LYS A 116 -4.91 0.17 0.76
CA LYS A 116 -4.09 -0.95 1.24
C LYS A 116 -4.06 -2.10 0.23
N ILE A 117 -5.22 -2.55 -0.23
CA ILE A 117 -5.34 -3.63 -1.21
C ILE A 117 -4.60 -3.27 -2.50
N LEU A 118 -4.79 -2.06 -3.00
CA LEU A 118 -4.11 -1.58 -4.20
C LEU A 118 -2.58 -1.54 -4.02
N SER A 119 -2.11 -1.06 -2.89
CA SER A 119 -0.67 -1.00 -2.58
C SER A 119 -0.06 -2.40 -2.50
N ILE A 120 -0.73 -3.35 -1.86
CA ILE A 120 -0.30 -4.75 -1.80
C ILE A 120 -0.25 -5.37 -3.20
N ALA A 121 -1.29 -5.17 -4.01
CA ALA A 121 -1.36 -5.69 -5.38
C ALA A 121 -0.24 -5.13 -6.26
N ASN A 122 0.04 -3.85 -6.16
CA ASN A 122 1.13 -3.19 -6.89
C ASN A 122 2.49 -3.71 -6.45
N PHE A 123 2.70 -3.87 -5.15
CA PHE A 123 3.93 -4.46 -4.61
C PHE A 123 4.15 -5.88 -5.13
N ASP A 124 3.13 -6.72 -5.04
CA ASP A 124 3.19 -8.12 -5.50
C ASP A 124 3.48 -8.21 -7.00
N LYS A 125 2.83 -7.37 -7.81
CA LYS A 125 3.08 -7.30 -9.26
C LYS A 125 4.51 -6.91 -9.58
N MET A 126 5.05 -5.90 -8.90
CA MET A 126 6.44 -5.48 -9.09
C MET A 126 7.42 -6.57 -8.65
N CYS A 127 7.17 -7.22 -7.53
CA CYS A 127 8.02 -8.31 -7.06
C CYS A 127 8.03 -9.51 -8.01
N LYS A 128 6.90 -9.86 -8.60
CA LYS A 128 6.83 -10.91 -9.64
C LYS A 128 7.66 -10.58 -10.87
N SER A 129 7.77 -9.31 -11.24
CA SER A 129 8.60 -8.92 -12.38
C SER A 129 10.10 -8.96 -12.07
N ILE A 130 10.48 -8.84 -10.81
CA ILE A 130 11.89 -8.89 -10.36
C ILE A 130 12.39 -10.34 -10.21
N THR A 131 11.53 -11.22 -9.75
CA THR A 131 11.91 -12.61 -9.40
C THR A 131 11.92 -13.56 -10.60
N LYS A 132 11.55 -13.06 -11.76
CA LYS A 132 11.77 -13.76 -13.03
C LYS A 132 13.18 -13.47 -13.54
#